data_e3eaa542baaf4562c44c150dbc032b86
#
_entry.id   e3eaa542baaf4562c44c150dbc032b86
#
_cell.length_a   1.000
_cell.length_b   1.000
_cell.length_c   1.000
_cell.angle_alpha   90.00
_cell.angle_beta   90.00
_cell.angle_gamma   90.00
#
_symmetry.space_group_name_H-M   'P 1'
#
loop_
_entity.id
_entity.type
_entity.pdbx_description
1 polymer ?
#
loop_
_entity_poly.entity_id
_entity_poly.type
_entity_poly.pdbx_seq_one_letter_code
_entity_poly.pdbx_strand_id
1 'polypeptide(L)'
;MSSRGLDQDKFARDFLAEATEIIAKLDVASIEKAADLLASARAAGGRLFILGVGGSAANASHAVNDFRKIAGIEAYAPTDNVSELMARTNDEGWSSIFDSWLHTSRLRAEDLLLILSVGGGNVEKNVSPNLVAALKYAKSVGAKIIGIVGRDGGYTKTVADACVLIPTVNPAHITPHTEAFQAVIWHLLVSHPAVKMQATKWESMASSGKRRAVFLDRDGVINRAFVRDGKPLPPPTLQELEILPGVPEALHDLKEYGYELLVVTNQPDVGRGKLSRQTLDAMHKSLSASLPIDDIFVCSHTDEDKCDCRKPLPGMLLEAARKHNVDLAASFMVGDRWRDVEAGYNVGSKTILIDYGYSERPPDHAPDLRVGSLREAADWIIRSTSKGVNPS
;
A
#
# COMPACT_ATOMS: atom_id res chain seq x y z
N MET A 1 13.11 -1.14 45.55
CA MET A 1 12.72 -1.67 44.22
C MET A 1 13.63 -2.85 43.92
N SER A 2 13.06 -4.03 43.73
CA SER A 2 13.77 -5.29 43.59
C SER A 2 14.60 -5.30 42.32
N SER A 3 15.85 -5.80 42.37
CA SER A 3 16.75 -6.01 41.23
C SER A 3 16.13 -6.85 40.10
N ARG A 4 15.11 -7.65 40.38
CA ARG A 4 14.31 -8.41 39.41
C ARG A 4 13.54 -7.53 38.42
N GLY A 5 13.03 -6.35 38.82
CA GLY A 5 12.23 -5.50 37.92
C GLY A 5 13.08 -4.80 36.85
N LEU A 6 14.28 -4.35 37.20
CA LEU A 6 15.18 -3.66 36.26
C LEU A 6 15.74 -4.61 35.18
N ASP A 7 15.92 -5.89 35.52
CA ASP A 7 16.43 -6.91 34.59
C ASP A 7 15.33 -7.37 33.60
N GLN A 8 14.07 -7.42 34.04
CA GLN A 8 12.92 -7.75 33.17
C GLN A 8 12.60 -6.66 32.17
N ASP A 9 12.63 -5.38 32.55
CA ASP A 9 12.43 -4.24 31.64
C ASP A 9 13.54 -4.17 30.58
N LYS A 10 14.76 -4.54 30.96
CA LYS A 10 15.90 -4.61 30.04
C LYS A 10 15.67 -5.70 28.99
N PHE A 11 15.28 -6.91 29.40
CA PHE A 11 15.04 -8.02 28.48
C PHE A 11 14.00 -7.68 27.40
N ALA A 12 12.86 -7.10 27.80
CA ALA A 12 11.81 -6.71 26.86
C ALA A 12 12.31 -5.67 25.83
N ARG A 13 13.06 -4.66 26.30
CA ARG A 13 13.65 -3.64 25.40
C ARG A 13 14.67 -4.23 24.44
N ASP A 14 15.53 -5.10 24.91
CA ASP A 14 16.56 -5.76 24.10
C ASP A 14 15.90 -6.64 23.04
N PHE A 15 14.89 -7.43 23.40
CA PHE A 15 14.13 -8.28 22.47
C PHE A 15 13.42 -7.46 21.38
N LEU A 16 12.81 -6.33 21.74
CA LEU A 16 12.17 -5.42 20.77
C LEU A 16 13.20 -4.69 19.88
N ALA A 17 14.37 -4.39 20.41
CA ALA A 17 15.48 -3.83 19.63
C ALA A 17 15.99 -4.85 18.58
N GLU A 18 16.11 -6.13 18.96
CA GLU A 18 16.41 -7.22 18.02
C GLU A 18 15.39 -7.29 16.87
N ALA A 19 14.08 -7.19 17.18
CA ALA A 19 13.04 -7.16 16.17
C ALA A 19 13.18 -5.97 15.20
N THR A 20 13.53 -4.79 15.72
CA THR A 20 13.78 -3.59 14.90
C THR A 20 15.00 -3.80 13.97
N GLU A 21 16.05 -4.43 14.48
CA GLU A 21 17.26 -4.75 13.69
C GLU A 21 16.94 -5.77 12.59
N ILE A 22 16.08 -6.78 12.85
CA ILE A 22 15.63 -7.74 11.86
C ILE A 22 14.89 -7.00 10.74
N ILE A 23 13.94 -6.11 11.06
CA ILE A 23 13.19 -5.32 10.07
C ILE A 23 14.14 -4.54 9.15
N ALA A 24 15.14 -3.89 9.72
CA ALA A 24 16.11 -3.09 8.95
C ALA A 24 16.98 -3.93 8.00
N LYS A 25 17.13 -5.23 8.27
CA LYS A 25 17.97 -6.16 7.49
C LYS A 25 17.18 -7.06 6.54
N LEU A 26 15.86 -7.00 6.53
CA LEU A 26 15.04 -7.80 5.61
C LEU A 26 15.34 -7.43 4.15
N ASP A 27 15.47 -8.44 3.31
CA ASP A 27 15.62 -8.26 1.86
C ASP A 27 14.27 -8.03 1.18
N VAL A 28 13.97 -6.76 0.90
CA VAL A 28 12.74 -6.34 0.23
C VAL A 28 12.60 -6.97 -1.15
N ALA A 29 13.69 -7.13 -1.91
CA ALA A 29 13.63 -7.72 -3.25
C ALA A 29 13.14 -9.16 -3.23
N SER A 30 13.52 -9.96 -2.22
CA SER A 30 13.00 -11.31 -2.02
C SER A 30 11.52 -11.32 -1.66
N ILE A 31 11.02 -10.32 -0.94
CA ILE A 31 9.60 -10.16 -0.59
C ILE A 31 8.79 -9.83 -1.84
N GLU A 32 9.23 -8.84 -2.63
CA GLU A 32 8.58 -8.46 -3.90
C GLU A 32 8.50 -9.66 -4.85
N LYS A 33 9.58 -10.41 -5.00
CA LYS A 33 9.62 -11.62 -5.82
C LYS A 33 8.63 -12.69 -5.33
N ALA A 34 8.45 -12.83 -4.03
CA ALA A 34 7.45 -13.75 -3.46
C ALA A 34 6.03 -13.28 -3.77
N ALA A 35 5.75 -11.98 -3.72
CA ALA A 35 4.47 -11.40 -4.09
C ALA A 35 4.15 -11.63 -5.58
N ASP A 36 5.12 -11.46 -6.48
CA ASP A 36 4.98 -11.72 -7.91
C ASP A 36 4.65 -13.18 -8.21
N LEU A 37 5.31 -14.12 -7.51
CA LEU A 37 5.04 -15.56 -7.65
C LEU A 37 3.61 -15.91 -7.19
N LEU A 38 3.14 -15.34 -6.07
CA LEU A 38 1.76 -15.52 -5.59
C LEU A 38 0.74 -15.00 -6.58
N ALA A 39 0.95 -13.78 -7.10
CA ALA A 39 0.09 -13.18 -8.11
C ALA A 39 0.05 -14.01 -9.40
N SER A 40 1.20 -14.50 -9.86
CA SER A 40 1.35 -15.32 -11.06
C SER A 40 0.65 -16.67 -10.91
N ALA A 41 0.84 -17.36 -9.76
CA ALA A 41 0.18 -18.64 -9.49
C ALA A 41 -1.34 -18.47 -9.47
N ARG A 42 -1.85 -17.42 -8.82
CA ARG A 42 -3.29 -17.11 -8.84
C ARG A 42 -3.80 -16.87 -10.26
N ALA A 43 -3.10 -16.09 -11.07
CA ALA A 43 -3.50 -15.79 -12.44
C ALA A 43 -3.53 -17.06 -13.33
N ALA A 44 -2.66 -18.03 -13.04
CA ALA A 44 -2.61 -19.32 -13.71
C ALA A 44 -3.67 -20.35 -13.18
N GLY A 45 -4.48 -19.97 -12.18
CA GLY A 45 -5.42 -20.90 -11.53
C GLY A 45 -4.71 -21.96 -10.68
N GLY A 46 -3.49 -21.70 -10.24
CA GLY A 46 -2.70 -22.55 -9.34
C GLY A 46 -3.18 -22.43 -7.89
N ARG A 47 -2.86 -23.46 -7.10
CA ARG A 47 -3.17 -23.55 -5.67
C ARG A 47 -1.91 -23.25 -4.85
N LEU A 48 -2.11 -22.83 -3.60
CA LEU A 48 -1.05 -22.57 -2.63
C LEU A 48 -1.03 -23.66 -1.56
N PHE A 49 0.07 -24.38 -1.44
CA PHE A 49 0.30 -25.37 -0.38
C PHE A 49 1.30 -24.82 0.64
N ILE A 50 0.87 -24.66 1.89
CA ILE A 50 1.69 -24.05 2.95
C ILE A 50 2.14 -25.13 3.92
N LEU A 51 3.45 -25.33 4.02
CA LEU A 51 4.06 -26.36 4.84
C LEU A 51 4.84 -25.77 6.01
N GLY A 52 4.64 -26.29 7.20
CA GLY A 52 5.37 -25.91 8.41
C GLY A 52 5.33 -27.00 9.46
N VAL A 53 6.23 -26.90 10.46
CA VAL A 53 6.32 -27.83 11.58
C VAL A 53 6.33 -27.02 12.88
N GLY A 54 5.63 -27.48 13.93
CA GLY A 54 5.56 -26.78 15.21
C GLY A 54 4.86 -25.42 15.11
N GLY A 55 5.45 -24.36 15.62
CA GLY A 55 4.91 -22.99 15.52
C GLY A 55 4.75 -22.53 14.08
N SER A 56 5.64 -22.97 13.19
CA SER A 56 5.50 -22.71 11.74
C SER A 56 4.27 -23.41 11.13
N ALA A 57 3.82 -24.55 11.67
CA ALA A 57 2.57 -25.19 11.24
C ALA A 57 1.34 -24.36 11.66
N ALA A 58 1.35 -23.79 12.87
CA ALA A 58 0.30 -22.88 13.31
C ALA A 58 0.22 -21.64 12.43
N ASN A 59 1.36 -21.07 12.05
CA ASN A 59 1.44 -19.99 11.06
C ASN A 59 0.87 -20.43 9.70
N ALA A 60 1.16 -21.65 9.23
CA ALA A 60 0.64 -22.17 7.97
C ALA A 60 -0.90 -22.25 7.97
N SER A 61 -1.50 -22.80 9.00
CA SER A 61 -2.97 -22.88 9.15
C SER A 61 -3.63 -21.52 9.18
N HIS A 62 -3.02 -20.54 9.88
CA HIS A 62 -3.54 -19.17 9.87
C HIS A 62 -3.40 -18.54 8.48
N ALA A 63 -2.24 -18.65 7.85
CA ALA A 63 -1.99 -18.09 6.52
C ALA A 63 -2.97 -18.63 5.45
N VAL A 64 -3.33 -19.92 5.50
CA VAL A 64 -4.34 -20.53 4.61
C VAL A 64 -5.64 -19.72 4.62
N ASN A 65 -6.15 -19.36 5.81
CA ASN A 65 -7.38 -18.57 5.92
C ASN A 65 -7.26 -17.24 5.18
N ASP A 66 -6.17 -16.52 5.37
CA ASP A 66 -6.01 -15.18 4.82
C ASP A 66 -5.70 -15.19 3.32
N PHE A 67 -4.90 -16.13 2.82
CA PHE A 67 -4.70 -16.28 1.38
C PHE A 67 -6.00 -16.63 0.66
N ARG A 68 -6.87 -17.46 1.26
CA ARG A 68 -8.19 -17.76 0.71
C ARG A 68 -9.11 -16.56 0.73
N LYS A 69 -9.22 -15.88 1.87
CA LYS A 69 -10.20 -14.82 2.12
C LYS A 69 -9.80 -13.47 1.50
N ILE A 70 -8.53 -13.09 1.61
CA ILE A 70 -8.04 -11.76 1.22
C ILE A 70 -7.46 -11.78 -0.19
N ALA A 71 -6.65 -12.81 -0.50
CA ALA A 71 -5.96 -12.90 -1.79
C ALA A 71 -6.74 -13.69 -2.85
N GLY A 72 -7.83 -14.39 -2.49
CA GLY A 72 -8.63 -15.18 -3.42
C GLY A 72 -7.85 -16.38 -4.00
N ILE A 73 -6.83 -16.88 -3.29
CA ILE A 73 -6.02 -18.03 -3.71
C ILE A 73 -6.56 -19.29 -3.02
N GLU A 74 -6.79 -20.35 -3.78
CA GLU A 74 -7.10 -21.67 -3.23
C GLU A 74 -5.88 -22.20 -2.45
N ALA A 75 -5.94 -22.18 -1.11
CA ALA A 75 -4.81 -22.50 -0.24
C ALA A 75 -5.13 -23.65 0.73
N TYR A 76 -4.10 -24.43 1.09
CA TYR A 76 -4.19 -25.60 1.96
C TYR A 76 -2.94 -25.78 2.82
N ALA A 77 -3.11 -26.32 4.03
CA ALA A 77 -2.01 -26.83 4.85
C ALA A 77 -2.31 -28.28 5.28
N PRO A 78 -1.35 -29.22 5.17
CA PRO A 78 -1.55 -30.62 5.58
C PRO A 78 -1.85 -30.75 7.06
N THR A 79 -1.42 -29.80 7.88
CA THR A 79 -1.62 -29.76 9.34
C THR A 79 -3.05 -29.41 9.76
N ASP A 80 -3.91 -28.98 8.83
CA ASP A 80 -5.32 -28.69 9.12
C ASP A 80 -6.15 -29.98 9.28
N ASN A 81 -5.69 -31.09 8.71
CA ASN A 81 -6.27 -32.42 8.92
C ASN A 81 -5.40 -33.27 9.87
N VAL A 82 -5.60 -33.10 11.16
CA VAL A 82 -4.84 -33.81 12.20
C VAL A 82 -4.99 -35.30 12.06
N SER A 83 -6.15 -35.84 11.65
CA SER A 83 -6.40 -37.26 11.47
C SER A 83 -5.50 -37.85 10.39
N GLU A 84 -5.43 -37.22 9.22
CA GLU A 84 -4.56 -37.67 8.13
C GLU A 84 -3.08 -37.55 8.50
N LEU A 85 -2.68 -36.47 9.14
CA LEU A 85 -1.31 -36.25 9.60
C LEU A 85 -0.87 -37.35 10.56
N MET A 86 -1.71 -37.72 11.55
CA MET A 86 -1.42 -38.74 12.52
C MET A 86 -1.38 -40.13 11.89
N ALA A 87 -2.32 -40.46 11.01
CA ALA A 87 -2.35 -41.73 10.28
C ALA A 87 -1.08 -41.93 9.45
N ARG A 88 -0.74 -40.91 8.61
CA ARG A 88 0.50 -40.99 7.79
C ARG A 88 1.76 -41.07 8.65
N THR A 89 1.82 -40.34 9.76
CA THR A 89 2.97 -40.43 10.67
C THR A 89 3.14 -41.86 11.24
N ASN A 90 2.03 -42.52 11.62
CA ASN A 90 2.03 -43.84 12.18
C ASN A 90 2.36 -44.93 11.14
N ASP A 91 1.80 -44.81 9.95
CA ASP A 91 1.82 -45.86 8.94
C ASP A 91 2.98 -45.70 7.93
N GLU A 92 3.33 -44.50 7.56
CA GLU A 92 4.32 -44.15 6.52
C GLU A 92 5.60 -43.51 7.11
N GLY A 93 5.54 -43.03 8.35
CA GLY A 93 6.63 -42.37 9.05
C GLY A 93 6.69 -40.84 8.82
N TRP A 94 7.35 -40.15 9.73
CA TRP A 94 7.44 -38.70 9.77
C TRP A 94 8.04 -38.06 8.52
N SER A 95 8.97 -38.74 7.86
CA SER A 95 9.70 -38.17 6.71
C SER A 95 8.86 -38.00 5.46
N SER A 96 7.80 -38.80 5.29
CA SER A 96 6.99 -38.87 4.07
C SER A 96 5.64 -38.14 4.18
N ILE A 97 5.29 -37.57 5.33
CA ILE A 97 3.94 -37.06 5.57
C ILE A 97 3.55 -35.92 4.60
N PHE A 98 4.48 -35.07 4.20
CA PHE A 98 4.19 -33.92 3.34
C PHE A 98 4.26 -34.26 1.85
N ASP A 99 5.24 -35.03 1.40
CA ASP A 99 5.32 -35.42 0.00
C ASP A 99 4.21 -36.43 -0.37
N SER A 100 3.89 -37.41 0.46
CA SER A 100 2.73 -38.31 0.26
C SER A 100 1.42 -37.54 0.21
N TRP A 101 1.24 -36.54 1.08
CA TRP A 101 0.08 -35.67 1.06
C TRP A 101 0.01 -34.83 -0.23
N LEU A 102 1.12 -34.26 -0.70
CA LEU A 102 1.20 -33.52 -1.97
C LEU A 102 0.94 -34.40 -3.19
N HIS A 103 1.40 -35.67 -3.17
CA HIS A 103 1.08 -36.66 -4.19
C HIS A 103 -0.43 -36.93 -4.28
N THR A 104 -1.09 -37.15 -3.13
CA THR A 104 -2.55 -37.33 -3.05
C THR A 104 -3.31 -36.08 -3.49
N SER A 105 -2.79 -34.89 -3.18
CA SER A 105 -3.33 -33.61 -3.61
C SER A 105 -3.05 -33.31 -5.08
N ARG A 106 -2.31 -34.17 -5.79
CA ARG A 106 -1.96 -34.01 -7.20
C ARG A 106 -1.33 -32.63 -7.47
N LEU A 107 -0.21 -32.36 -6.78
CA LEU A 107 0.56 -31.11 -6.99
C LEU A 107 0.93 -30.97 -8.46
N ARG A 108 0.75 -29.77 -9.03
CA ARG A 108 0.99 -29.46 -10.46
C ARG A 108 2.00 -28.33 -10.60
N ALA A 109 2.51 -28.14 -11.82
CA ALA A 109 3.49 -27.11 -12.12
C ALA A 109 2.97 -25.65 -11.90
N GLU A 110 1.65 -25.46 -12.03
CA GLU A 110 0.98 -24.18 -11.80
C GLU A 110 0.81 -23.85 -10.32
N ASP A 111 0.91 -24.88 -9.45
CA ASP A 111 0.76 -24.73 -8.00
C ASP A 111 2.03 -24.10 -7.37
N LEU A 112 1.86 -23.57 -6.17
CA LEU A 112 2.91 -22.90 -5.41
C LEU A 112 3.07 -23.54 -4.03
N LEU A 113 4.31 -23.84 -3.62
CA LEU A 113 4.65 -24.23 -2.27
C LEU A 113 5.16 -23.02 -1.49
N LEU A 114 4.61 -22.80 -0.29
CA LEU A 114 5.14 -21.86 0.70
C LEU A 114 5.68 -22.63 1.90
N ILE A 115 6.97 -22.51 2.16
CA ILE A 115 7.64 -23.18 3.28
C ILE A 115 7.84 -22.18 4.42
N LEU A 116 7.28 -22.50 5.58
CA LEU A 116 7.51 -21.81 6.84
C LEU A 116 8.38 -22.71 7.73
N SER A 117 9.60 -22.27 8.04
CA SER A 117 10.53 -23.08 8.83
C SER A 117 11.61 -22.25 9.50
N VAL A 118 11.99 -22.61 10.73
CA VAL A 118 13.11 -21.97 11.42
C VAL A 118 14.45 -22.28 10.75
N GLY A 119 14.64 -23.51 10.25
CA GLY A 119 15.92 -23.97 9.68
C GLY A 119 15.89 -24.32 8.20
N GLY A 120 14.72 -24.33 7.56
CA GLY A 120 14.59 -24.62 6.12
C GLY A 120 14.87 -26.07 5.71
N GLY A 121 15.07 -26.99 6.65
CA GLY A 121 15.45 -28.39 6.39
C GLY A 121 16.95 -28.59 6.11
N ASN A 122 17.47 -29.79 6.41
CA ASN A 122 18.86 -30.14 6.11
C ASN A 122 18.97 -31.62 5.72
N VAL A 123 19.49 -31.86 4.53
CA VAL A 123 19.61 -33.22 3.95
C VAL A 123 20.66 -34.04 4.70
N GLU A 124 21.83 -33.48 4.96
CA GLU A 124 22.96 -34.19 5.56
C GLU A 124 22.72 -34.51 7.03
N LYS A 125 22.13 -33.55 7.76
CA LYS A 125 21.85 -33.68 9.21
C LYS A 125 20.49 -34.31 9.49
N ASN A 126 19.73 -34.68 8.46
CA ASN A 126 18.36 -35.21 8.55
C ASN A 126 17.42 -34.34 9.42
N VAL A 127 17.52 -33.01 9.28
CA VAL A 127 16.64 -32.09 9.98
C VAL A 127 15.45 -31.77 9.10
N SER A 128 14.23 -31.87 9.63
CA SER A 128 12.96 -31.72 8.93
C SER A 128 12.91 -32.47 7.59
N PRO A 129 13.14 -33.81 7.61
CA PRO A 129 13.19 -34.64 6.40
C PRO A 129 11.88 -34.58 5.60
N ASN A 130 10.74 -34.38 6.26
CA ASN A 130 9.44 -34.20 5.65
C ASN A 130 9.38 -32.92 4.73
N LEU A 131 9.97 -31.83 5.18
CA LEU A 131 10.09 -30.62 4.32
C LEU A 131 11.03 -30.87 3.14
N VAL A 132 12.15 -31.54 3.38
CA VAL A 132 13.11 -31.89 2.33
C VAL A 132 12.48 -32.78 1.26
N ALA A 133 11.70 -33.80 1.66
CA ALA A 133 10.99 -34.69 0.74
C ALA A 133 9.96 -33.90 -0.11
N ALA A 134 9.14 -33.08 0.53
CA ALA A 134 8.17 -32.22 -0.16
C ALA A 134 8.82 -31.26 -1.17
N LEU A 135 9.94 -30.64 -0.80
CA LEU A 135 10.70 -29.74 -1.69
C LEU A 135 11.26 -30.47 -2.91
N LYS A 136 11.81 -31.68 -2.72
CA LYS A 136 12.29 -32.52 -3.83
C LYS A 136 11.15 -32.88 -4.76
N TYR A 137 10.00 -33.28 -4.22
CA TYR A 137 8.83 -33.60 -5.00
C TYR A 137 8.31 -32.38 -5.78
N ALA A 138 8.15 -31.22 -5.13
CA ALA A 138 7.73 -30.00 -5.80
C ALA A 138 8.64 -29.61 -6.98
N LYS A 139 9.96 -29.72 -6.80
CA LYS A 139 10.92 -29.50 -7.89
C LYS A 139 10.75 -30.50 -9.03
N SER A 140 10.49 -31.77 -8.75
CA SER A 140 10.30 -32.80 -9.79
C SER A 140 9.04 -32.57 -10.62
N VAL A 141 8.00 -31.95 -10.02
CA VAL A 141 6.73 -31.59 -10.68
C VAL A 141 6.84 -30.25 -11.43
N GLY A 142 7.82 -29.41 -11.10
CA GLY A 142 7.97 -28.07 -11.66
C GLY A 142 7.19 -26.98 -10.91
N ALA A 143 6.59 -27.29 -9.77
CA ALA A 143 5.89 -26.32 -8.92
C ALA A 143 6.87 -25.29 -8.37
N LYS A 144 6.42 -24.02 -8.28
CA LYS A 144 7.23 -22.94 -7.72
C LYS A 144 7.29 -23.00 -6.21
N ILE A 145 8.38 -22.52 -5.63
CA ILE A 145 8.65 -22.61 -4.20
C ILE A 145 9.01 -21.22 -3.65
N ILE A 146 8.29 -20.82 -2.59
CA ILE A 146 8.63 -19.68 -1.73
C ILE A 146 9.07 -20.21 -0.38
N GLY A 147 10.16 -19.67 0.18
CA GLY A 147 10.59 -19.90 1.56
C GLY A 147 10.47 -18.64 2.41
N ILE A 148 9.95 -18.77 3.64
CA ILE A 148 10.10 -17.79 4.71
C ILE A 148 10.78 -18.51 5.86
N VAL A 149 12.09 -18.36 5.96
CA VAL A 149 12.95 -19.23 6.78
C VAL A 149 13.98 -18.41 7.56
N GLY A 150 14.48 -18.98 8.66
CA GLY A 150 15.55 -18.39 9.45
C GLY A 150 16.90 -19.05 9.23
N ARG A 151 17.85 -18.81 10.16
CA ARG A 151 19.23 -19.30 10.13
C ARG A 151 19.91 -19.02 8.80
N ASP A 152 20.45 -20.03 8.15
CA ASP A 152 21.07 -20.00 6.82
C ASP A 152 20.09 -20.29 5.68
N GLY A 153 18.83 -20.61 6.02
CA GLY A 153 17.77 -20.96 5.08
C GLY A 153 17.70 -22.44 4.69
N GLY A 154 18.72 -23.23 5.07
CA GLY A 154 18.80 -24.66 4.84
C GLY A 154 18.54 -25.09 3.40
N TYR A 155 17.99 -26.29 3.22
CA TYR A 155 17.67 -26.84 1.91
C TYR A 155 16.60 -26.02 1.17
N THR A 156 15.66 -25.39 1.88
CA THR A 156 14.65 -24.51 1.27
C THR A 156 15.30 -23.40 0.44
N LYS A 157 16.30 -22.72 1.01
CA LYS A 157 16.98 -21.61 0.33
C LYS A 157 17.67 -22.06 -0.96
N THR A 158 18.16 -23.29 -1.02
CA THR A 158 18.90 -23.80 -2.20
C THR A 158 17.99 -24.12 -3.38
N VAL A 159 16.69 -24.36 -3.13
CA VAL A 159 15.73 -24.81 -4.16
C VAL A 159 14.59 -23.83 -4.42
N ALA A 160 14.38 -22.86 -3.55
CA ALA A 160 13.28 -21.89 -3.65
C ALA A 160 13.48 -20.92 -4.83
N ASP A 161 12.37 -20.60 -5.50
CA ASP A 161 12.31 -19.56 -6.54
C ASP A 161 12.35 -18.15 -5.92
N ALA A 162 11.79 -17.98 -4.69
CA ALA A 162 11.98 -16.82 -3.84
C ALA A 162 12.18 -17.25 -2.38
N CYS A 163 13.12 -16.63 -1.67
CA CYS A 163 13.42 -17.02 -0.29
C CYS A 163 13.64 -15.77 0.58
N VAL A 164 12.66 -15.49 1.45
CA VAL A 164 12.77 -14.45 2.46
C VAL A 164 13.50 -15.05 3.66
N LEU A 165 14.74 -14.62 3.86
CA LEU A 165 15.55 -15.06 4.97
C LEU A 165 15.36 -14.10 6.16
N ILE A 166 14.88 -14.62 7.29
CA ILE A 166 14.79 -13.83 8.53
C ILE A 166 16.18 -13.73 9.14
N PRO A 167 16.75 -12.52 9.25
CA PRO A 167 18.11 -12.33 9.75
C PRO A 167 18.30 -12.82 11.19
N THR A 168 19.39 -13.55 11.45
CA THR A 168 19.77 -13.92 12.79
C THR A 168 20.55 -12.76 13.44
N VAL A 169 19.92 -12.05 14.38
CA VAL A 169 20.57 -10.97 15.15
C VAL A 169 21.02 -11.43 16.52
N ASN A 170 20.31 -12.40 17.10
CA ASN A 170 20.69 -13.06 18.35
C ASN A 170 20.52 -14.59 18.22
N PRO A 171 21.60 -15.37 18.32
CA PRO A 171 21.53 -16.82 18.21
C PRO A 171 20.63 -17.51 19.26
N ALA A 172 20.45 -16.88 20.44
CA ALA A 172 19.58 -17.42 21.49
C ALA A 172 18.07 -17.26 21.15
N HIS A 173 17.72 -16.30 20.27
CA HIS A 173 16.35 -15.95 19.96
C HIS A 173 15.96 -16.28 18.50
N ILE A 174 16.70 -17.15 17.83
CA ILE A 174 16.43 -17.53 16.41
C ILE A 174 14.99 -18.03 16.23
N THR A 175 14.56 -19.00 17.05
CA THR A 175 13.23 -19.60 16.90
C THR A 175 12.10 -18.59 17.12
N PRO A 176 12.03 -17.89 18.26
CA PRO A 176 10.94 -16.92 18.49
C PRO A 176 10.90 -15.81 17.46
N HIS A 177 12.03 -15.26 17.04
CA HIS A 177 12.05 -14.25 16.01
C HIS A 177 11.66 -14.81 14.64
N THR A 178 12.19 -15.97 14.24
CA THR A 178 11.82 -16.56 12.94
C THR A 178 10.32 -16.82 12.86
N GLU A 179 9.70 -17.41 13.86
CA GLU A 179 8.27 -17.73 13.87
C GLU A 179 7.40 -16.45 13.92
N ALA A 180 7.81 -15.43 14.68
CA ALA A 180 7.14 -14.15 14.70
C ALA A 180 7.22 -13.44 13.35
N PHE A 181 8.39 -13.41 12.72
CA PHE A 181 8.57 -12.75 11.43
C PHE A 181 8.00 -13.55 10.25
N GLN A 182 7.81 -14.87 10.35
CA GLN A 182 6.97 -15.60 9.41
C GLN A 182 5.58 -14.96 9.35
N ALA A 183 4.98 -14.66 10.51
CA ALA A 183 3.69 -14.01 10.57
C ALA A 183 3.72 -12.59 9.98
N VAL A 184 4.73 -11.80 10.28
CA VAL A 184 4.90 -10.45 9.68
C VAL A 184 4.96 -10.51 8.16
N ILE A 185 5.78 -11.43 7.61
CA ILE A 185 6.00 -11.53 6.16
C ILE A 185 4.76 -12.05 5.43
N TRP A 186 4.11 -13.13 5.90
CA TRP A 186 2.94 -13.62 5.17
C TRP A 186 1.74 -12.65 5.26
N HIS A 187 1.58 -11.90 6.38
CA HIS A 187 0.59 -10.81 6.45
C HIS A 187 0.93 -9.66 5.48
N LEU A 188 2.22 -9.31 5.34
CA LEU A 188 2.65 -8.35 4.34
C LEU A 188 2.28 -8.85 2.92
N LEU A 189 2.57 -10.12 2.61
CA LEU A 189 2.28 -10.70 1.29
C LEU A 189 0.79 -10.71 0.96
N VAL A 190 -0.11 -11.10 1.89
CA VAL A 190 -1.56 -11.06 1.63
C VAL A 190 -2.11 -9.64 1.53
N SER A 191 -1.41 -8.67 2.14
CA SER A 191 -1.77 -7.24 2.07
C SER A 191 -1.15 -6.53 0.88
N HIS A 192 -0.20 -7.17 0.18
CA HIS A 192 0.52 -6.58 -0.95
C HIS A 192 -0.43 -6.27 -2.12
N PRO A 193 -0.35 -5.08 -2.77
CA PRO A 193 -1.28 -4.67 -3.84
C PRO A 193 -1.39 -5.68 -4.99
N ALA A 194 -0.31 -6.37 -5.36
CA ALA A 194 -0.33 -7.39 -6.42
C ALA A 194 -1.06 -8.69 -6.01
N VAL A 195 -1.15 -8.98 -4.70
CA VAL A 195 -1.71 -10.21 -4.16
C VAL A 195 -3.13 -10.02 -3.62
N LYS A 196 -3.39 -8.92 -2.96
CA LYS A 196 -4.66 -8.60 -2.31
C LYS A 196 -5.79 -8.44 -3.34
N MET A 197 -6.93 -9.09 -3.09
CA MET A 197 -8.14 -8.99 -3.91
C MET A 197 -9.32 -8.37 -3.17
N GLN A 198 -9.38 -8.54 -1.87
CA GLN A 198 -10.52 -8.10 -1.06
C GLN A 198 -10.06 -7.27 0.15
N ALA A 199 -10.84 -6.25 0.48
CA ALA A 199 -10.65 -5.51 1.73
C ALA A 199 -10.99 -6.38 2.94
N THR A 200 -10.25 -6.23 4.02
CA THR A 200 -10.61 -6.84 5.30
C THR A 200 -11.80 -6.10 5.93
N LYS A 201 -12.49 -6.76 6.87
CA LYS A 201 -13.60 -6.12 7.62
C LYS A 201 -13.17 -4.79 8.25
N TRP A 202 -11.96 -4.72 8.80
CA TRP A 202 -11.45 -3.52 9.48
C TRP A 202 -11.13 -2.40 8.51
N GLU A 203 -10.62 -2.71 7.32
CA GLU A 203 -10.41 -1.72 6.25
C GLU A 203 -11.75 -1.18 5.74
N SER A 204 -12.73 -2.06 5.53
CA SER A 204 -14.08 -1.66 5.14
C SER A 204 -14.74 -0.79 6.21
N MET A 205 -14.54 -1.08 7.50
CA MET A 205 -15.02 -0.24 8.60
C MET A 205 -14.25 1.07 8.73
N ALA A 206 -12.94 1.06 8.49
CA ALA A 206 -12.13 2.27 8.51
C ALA A 206 -12.48 3.22 7.35
N SER A 207 -12.90 2.69 6.20
CA SER A 207 -13.39 3.46 5.07
C SER A 207 -14.86 3.87 5.19
N SER A 208 -15.68 3.17 5.97
CA SER A 208 -17.13 3.42 6.09
C SER A 208 -17.54 4.74 6.75
N GLY A 209 -16.60 5.54 7.26
CA GLY A 209 -16.83 6.89 7.78
C GLY A 209 -16.02 7.97 7.07
N LYS A 210 -15.19 7.59 6.08
CA LYS A 210 -14.38 8.57 5.35
C LYS A 210 -15.18 9.25 4.25
N ARG A 211 -14.89 10.54 4.06
CA ARG A 211 -15.50 11.38 3.04
C ARG A 211 -14.71 11.30 1.74
N ARG A 212 -15.37 11.48 0.63
CA ARG A 212 -14.70 11.69 -0.66
C ARG A 212 -14.43 13.17 -0.86
N ALA A 213 -13.29 13.54 -1.42
CA ALA A 213 -12.95 14.93 -1.66
C ALA A 213 -12.54 15.18 -3.12
N VAL A 214 -12.70 16.41 -3.55
CA VAL A 214 -12.00 16.96 -4.70
C VAL A 214 -11.02 18.01 -4.16
N PHE A 215 -9.74 17.69 -4.25
CA PHE A 215 -8.66 18.64 -4.01
C PHE A 215 -8.49 19.52 -5.23
N LEU A 216 -8.45 20.82 -5.03
CA LEU A 216 -8.45 21.81 -6.09
C LEU A 216 -7.23 22.72 -5.96
N ASP A 217 -6.43 22.88 -7.00
CA ASP A 217 -5.56 24.06 -7.01
C ASP A 217 -6.41 25.33 -7.12
N ARG A 218 -5.84 26.45 -6.77
CA ARG A 218 -6.54 27.73 -6.77
C ARG A 218 -6.39 28.45 -8.12
N ASP A 219 -5.15 28.79 -8.47
CA ASP A 219 -4.83 29.60 -9.63
C ASP A 219 -4.82 28.76 -10.90
N GLY A 220 -5.64 29.10 -11.89
CA GLY A 220 -5.84 28.30 -13.11
C GLY A 220 -6.92 27.22 -12.98
N VAL A 221 -7.46 26.97 -11.78
CA VAL A 221 -8.54 26.01 -11.54
C VAL A 221 -9.82 26.71 -11.06
N ILE A 222 -9.72 27.50 -10.00
CA ILE A 222 -10.83 28.26 -9.40
C ILE A 222 -10.86 29.68 -9.96
N ASN A 223 -9.71 30.34 -9.92
CA ASN A 223 -9.58 31.69 -10.46
C ASN A 223 -8.57 31.74 -11.61
N ARG A 224 -8.70 32.78 -12.42
CA ARG A 224 -7.80 33.05 -13.54
C ARG A 224 -6.35 33.20 -13.05
N ALA A 225 -5.43 32.43 -13.67
CA ALA A 225 -4.00 32.66 -13.53
C ALA A 225 -3.53 33.72 -14.56
N PHE A 226 -2.57 34.54 -14.15
CA PHE A 226 -1.88 35.46 -15.05
C PHE A 226 -0.71 34.73 -15.71
N VAL A 227 -0.63 34.77 -17.03
CA VAL A 227 0.47 34.08 -17.73
C VAL A 227 1.55 35.10 -18.09
N ARG A 228 2.78 34.86 -17.63
CA ARG A 228 3.97 35.61 -18.01
C ARG A 228 5.08 34.64 -18.41
N ASP A 229 5.66 34.84 -19.58
CA ASP A 229 6.71 33.99 -20.14
C ASP A 229 6.30 32.48 -20.17
N GLY A 230 5.02 32.21 -20.51
CA GLY A 230 4.43 30.90 -20.58
C GLY A 230 4.23 30.20 -19.21
N LYS A 231 4.38 30.91 -18.09
CA LYS A 231 4.19 30.41 -16.73
C LYS A 231 3.01 31.04 -16.04
N PRO A 232 2.16 30.26 -15.33
CA PRO A 232 1.05 30.80 -14.56
C PRO A 232 1.54 31.49 -13.28
N LEU A 233 0.93 32.63 -12.95
CA LEU A 233 1.18 33.42 -11.74
C LEU A 233 -0.15 33.70 -11.05
N PRO A 234 -0.18 33.88 -9.72
CA PRO A 234 -1.37 34.27 -8.98
C PRO A 234 -1.78 35.71 -9.30
N PRO A 235 -3.04 36.10 -9.08
CA PRO A 235 -3.46 37.50 -9.14
C PRO A 235 -2.69 38.33 -8.11
N PRO A 236 -2.17 39.51 -8.51
CA PRO A 236 -1.35 40.33 -7.62
C PRO A 236 -2.18 41.11 -6.58
N THR A 237 -3.46 41.33 -6.84
CA THR A 237 -4.38 42.07 -5.95
C THR A 237 -5.74 41.38 -5.85
N LEU A 238 -6.51 41.71 -4.79
CA LEU A 238 -7.87 41.21 -4.62
C LEU A 238 -8.79 41.63 -5.76
N GLN A 239 -8.59 42.83 -6.32
CA GLN A 239 -9.39 43.36 -7.42
C GLN A 239 -9.19 42.59 -8.73
N GLU A 240 -8.06 41.93 -8.87
CA GLU A 240 -7.71 41.13 -10.05
C GLU A 240 -8.06 39.64 -9.86
N LEU A 241 -8.65 39.27 -8.70
CA LEU A 241 -9.13 37.93 -8.45
C LEU A 241 -10.43 37.69 -9.24
N GLU A 242 -10.33 37.00 -10.36
CA GLU A 242 -11.45 36.66 -11.24
C GLU A 242 -11.76 35.17 -11.18
N ILE A 243 -12.96 34.79 -10.72
CA ILE A 243 -13.42 33.41 -10.74
C ILE A 243 -13.64 32.98 -12.20
N LEU A 244 -13.13 31.78 -12.56
CA LEU A 244 -13.27 31.29 -13.93
C LEU A 244 -14.73 30.90 -14.25
N PRO A 245 -15.16 31.05 -15.52
CA PRO A 245 -16.49 30.65 -15.94
C PRO A 245 -16.79 29.19 -15.67
N GLY A 246 -18.01 28.87 -15.19
CA GLY A 246 -18.47 27.51 -14.90
C GLY A 246 -17.92 26.90 -13.58
N VAL A 247 -17.06 27.63 -12.85
CA VAL A 247 -16.53 27.17 -11.56
C VAL A 247 -17.62 27.10 -10.49
N PRO A 248 -18.48 28.14 -10.29
CA PRO A 248 -19.53 28.07 -9.27
C PRO A 248 -20.45 26.86 -9.46
N GLU A 249 -20.89 26.61 -10.70
CA GLU A 249 -21.77 25.51 -11.06
C GLU A 249 -21.07 24.16 -10.86
N ALA A 250 -19.81 24.04 -11.28
CA ALA A 250 -19.02 22.81 -11.12
C ALA A 250 -18.85 22.44 -9.64
N LEU A 251 -18.51 23.43 -8.79
CA LEU A 251 -18.34 23.21 -7.35
C LEU A 251 -19.67 22.88 -6.67
N HIS A 252 -20.75 23.52 -7.08
CA HIS A 252 -22.08 23.23 -6.54
C HIS A 252 -22.49 21.78 -6.84
N ASP A 253 -22.36 21.35 -8.10
CA ASP A 253 -22.68 19.98 -8.50
C ASP A 253 -21.82 18.95 -7.73
N LEU A 254 -20.51 19.18 -7.57
CA LEU A 254 -19.65 18.29 -6.79
C LEU A 254 -20.08 18.20 -5.32
N LYS A 255 -20.54 19.32 -4.71
CA LYS A 255 -21.10 19.31 -3.35
C LYS A 255 -22.39 18.50 -3.28
N GLU A 256 -23.30 18.66 -4.22
CA GLU A 256 -24.56 17.88 -4.29
C GLU A 256 -24.28 16.36 -4.41
N TYR A 257 -23.20 15.98 -5.11
CA TYR A 257 -22.74 14.60 -5.18
C TYR A 257 -21.96 14.11 -3.95
N GLY A 258 -21.86 14.95 -2.90
CA GLY A 258 -21.32 14.58 -1.58
C GLY A 258 -19.81 14.62 -1.48
N TYR A 259 -19.12 15.42 -2.29
CA TYR A 259 -17.68 15.65 -2.17
C TYR A 259 -17.36 16.78 -1.19
N GLU A 260 -16.29 16.62 -0.39
CA GLU A 260 -15.62 17.74 0.25
C GLU A 260 -14.79 18.49 -0.78
N LEU A 261 -14.86 19.83 -0.78
CA LEU A 261 -14.13 20.69 -1.72
C LEU A 261 -12.99 21.37 -0.98
N LEU A 262 -11.77 20.87 -1.18
CA LEU A 262 -10.58 21.24 -0.42
C LEU A 262 -9.56 21.91 -1.34
N VAL A 263 -9.32 23.20 -1.13
CA VAL A 263 -8.31 23.92 -1.91
C VAL A 263 -6.92 23.66 -1.36
N VAL A 264 -5.97 23.32 -2.23
CA VAL A 264 -4.57 23.07 -1.90
C VAL A 264 -3.65 23.87 -2.83
N THR A 265 -3.11 24.98 -2.35
CA THR A 265 -2.44 25.96 -3.21
C THR A 265 -1.01 26.32 -2.78
N ASN A 266 -0.09 26.38 -3.75
CA ASN A 266 1.28 26.89 -3.56
C ASN A 266 1.32 28.40 -3.77
N GLN A 267 1.66 29.16 -2.74
CA GLN A 267 1.73 30.62 -2.75
C GLN A 267 3.12 31.14 -2.34
N PRO A 268 4.18 30.83 -3.12
CA PRO A 268 5.56 31.18 -2.76
C PRO A 268 5.82 32.70 -2.76
N ASP A 269 4.99 33.48 -3.40
CA ASP A 269 5.15 34.95 -3.45
C ASP A 269 4.91 35.59 -2.09
N VAL A 270 4.20 34.92 -1.19
CA VAL A 270 4.09 35.34 0.22
C VAL A 270 5.43 35.17 0.92
N GLY A 271 6.07 33.97 0.79
CA GLY A 271 7.39 33.72 1.36
C GLY A 271 8.49 34.64 0.79
N ARG A 272 8.36 35.05 -0.47
CA ARG A 272 9.27 36.01 -1.13
C ARG A 272 8.95 37.47 -0.82
N GLY A 273 7.90 37.76 -0.04
CA GLY A 273 7.49 39.13 0.28
C GLY A 273 6.88 39.89 -0.90
N LYS A 274 6.54 39.26 -2.01
CA LYS A 274 5.90 39.89 -3.20
C LYS A 274 4.40 40.04 -3.04
N LEU A 275 3.76 39.20 -2.25
CA LEU A 275 2.34 39.26 -1.88
C LEU A 275 2.23 39.29 -0.36
N SER A 276 1.44 40.19 0.21
CA SER A 276 1.23 40.24 1.65
C SER A 276 0.33 39.08 2.11
N ARG A 277 0.58 38.54 3.29
CA ARG A 277 -0.29 37.52 3.89
C ARG A 277 -1.74 38.03 4.03
N GLN A 278 -1.89 39.30 4.40
CA GLN A 278 -3.20 39.95 4.53
C GLN A 278 -3.97 39.98 3.19
N THR A 279 -3.29 40.25 2.09
CA THR A 279 -3.90 40.25 0.73
C THR A 279 -4.33 38.81 0.37
N LEU A 280 -3.49 37.81 0.62
CA LEU A 280 -3.83 36.42 0.36
C LEU A 280 -5.03 35.94 1.18
N ASP A 281 -5.07 36.27 2.47
CA ASP A 281 -6.18 35.92 3.37
C ASP A 281 -7.50 36.61 2.95
N ALA A 282 -7.43 37.86 2.44
CA ALA A 282 -8.58 38.54 1.87
C ALA A 282 -9.11 37.85 0.60
N MET A 283 -8.21 37.37 -0.28
CA MET A 283 -8.59 36.60 -1.47
C MET A 283 -9.29 35.30 -1.08
N HIS A 284 -8.72 34.54 -0.13
CA HIS A 284 -9.30 33.29 0.34
C HIS A 284 -10.67 33.52 0.99
N LYS A 285 -10.81 34.55 1.80
CA LYS A 285 -12.09 34.91 2.40
C LYS A 285 -13.13 35.23 1.34
N SER A 286 -12.75 35.96 0.27
CA SER A 286 -13.64 36.27 -0.85
C SER A 286 -14.10 35.02 -1.58
N LEU A 287 -13.19 34.08 -1.86
CA LEU A 287 -13.51 32.78 -2.50
C LEU A 287 -14.45 31.93 -1.63
N SER A 288 -14.14 31.79 -0.34
CA SER A 288 -15.00 31.02 0.59
C SER A 288 -16.36 31.66 0.84
N ALA A 289 -16.51 32.96 0.65
CA ALA A 289 -17.81 33.63 0.74
C ALA A 289 -18.68 33.45 -0.51
N SER A 290 -18.06 33.20 -1.67
CA SER A 290 -18.73 33.10 -2.97
C SER A 290 -18.91 31.69 -3.49
N LEU A 291 -18.14 30.73 -2.98
CA LEU A 291 -18.06 29.35 -3.47
C LEU A 291 -18.22 28.34 -2.32
N PRO A 292 -18.78 27.16 -2.56
CA PRO A 292 -19.02 26.14 -1.54
C PRO A 292 -17.72 25.38 -1.16
N ILE A 293 -16.64 26.11 -0.87
CA ILE A 293 -15.34 25.56 -0.46
C ILE A 293 -15.39 25.23 1.02
N ASP A 294 -14.98 24.01 1.39
CA ASP A 294 -14.97 23.56 2.78
C ASP A 294 -13.72 24.00 3.54
N ASP A 295 -12.56 24.05 2.86
CA ASP A 295 -11.31 24.49 3.50
C ASP A 295 -10.25 24.89 2.45
N ILE A 296 -9.25 25.65 2.90
CA ILE A 296 -8.14 26.12 2.06
C ILE A 296 -6.81 25.88 2.77
N PHE A 297 -5.96 25.05 2.17
CA PHE A 297 -4.61 24.73 2.62
C PHE A 297 -3.59 25.46 1.76
N VAL A 298 -2.63 26.14 2.39
CA VAL A 298 -1.68 27.02 1.73
C VAL A 298 -0.25 26.64 2.06
N CYS A 299 0.56 26.47 1.06
CA CYS A 299 2.01 26.43 1.21
C CYS A 299 2.61 27.78 0.73
N SER A 300 3.16 28.56 1.65
CA SER A 300 3.86 29.81 1.35
C SER A 300 5.37 29.63 1.15
N HIS A 301 5.89 28.43 1.26
CA HIS A 301 7.32 28.13 1.13
C HIS A 301 7.78 28.17 -0.33
N THR A 302 9.06 28.49 -0.52
CA THR A 302 9.79 28.40 -1.78
C THR A 302 10.36 26.98 -1.98
N ASP A 303 11.01 26.72 -3.12
CA ASP A 303 11.66 25.42 -3.35
C ASP A 303 12.93 25.24 -2.46
N GLU A 304 13.52 26.36 -1.96
CA GLU A 304 14.71 26.35 -1.08
C GLU A 304 14.37 25.96 0.37
N ASP A 305 13.12 26.15 0.81
CA ASP A 305 12.68 25.90 2.20
C ASP A 305 12.56 24.42 2.54
N LYS A 306 12.60 23.51 1.54
CA LYS A 306 12.53 22.04 1.68
C LYS A 306 11.42 21.55 2.60
N CYS A 307 10.24 22.18 2.56
CA CYS A 307 9.07 21.78 3.33
C CYS A 307 8.36 20.58 2.71
N ASP A 308 7.58 19.85 3.50
CA ASP A 308 6.77 18.70 3.04
C ASP A 308 5.44 19.10 2.40
N CYS A 309 4.99 20.35 2.58
CA CYS A 309 3.67 20.79 2.14
C CYS A 309 3.61 21.30 0.70
N ARG A 310 4.74 21.76 0.13
CA ARG A 310 4.77 22.34 -1.23
C ARG A 310 4.59 21.27 -2.30
N LYS A 311 3.52 21.37 -3.10
CA LYS A 311 3.34 20.50 -4.28
C LYS A 311 4.57 20.55 -5.19
N PRO A 312 5.16 19.42 -5.66
CA PRO A 312 4.54 18.12 -5.79
C PRO A 312 4.59 17.22 -4.54
N LEU A 313 5.13 17.70 -3.41
CA LEU A 313 5.08 16.94 -2.17
C LEU A 313 3.65 16.89 -1.60
N PRO A 314 3.26 15.77 -0.97
CA PRO A 314 1.86 15.49 -0.64
C PRO A 314 1.36 16.12 0.66
N GLY A 315 2.18 16.88 1.38
CA GLY A 315 1.89 17.28 2.77
C GLY A 315 0.57 18.01 2.97
N MET A 316 0.18 18.94 2.06
CA MET A 316 -1.13 19.62 2.15
C MET A 316 -2.30 18.65 1.96
N LEU A 317 -2.21 17.71 1.02
CA LEU A 317 -3.26 16.72 0.78
C LEU A 317 -3.41 15.78 1.98
N LEU A 318 -2.30 15.34 2.57
CA LEU A 318 -2.29 14.48 3.77
C LEU A 318 -2.87 15.21 4.99
N GLU A 319 -2.52 16.49 5.19
CA GLU A 319 -3.06 17.31 6.26
C GLU A 319 -4.58 17.51 6.10
N ALA A 320 -5.02 17.85 4.91
CA ALA A 320 -6.42 18.03 4.58
C ALA A 320 -7.22 16.73 4.76
N ALA A 321 -6.67 15.60 4.30
CA ALA A 321 -7.29 14.29 4.46
C ALA A 321 -7.45 13.90 5.93
N ARG A 322 -6.46 14.18 6.76
CA ARG A 322 -6.54 13.94 8.21
C ARG A 322 -7.57 14.84 8.88
N LYS A 323 -7.61 16.14 8.55
CA LYS A 323 -8.52 17.12 9.16
C LYS A 323 -9.98 16.85 8.81
N HIS A 324 -10.27 16.46 7.58
CA HIS A 324 -11.61 16.25 7.05
C HIS A 324 -12.03 14.79 6.98
N ASN A 325 -11.21 13.86 7.52
CA ASN A 325 -11.44 12.41 7.46
C ASN A 325 -11.71 11.90 6.03
N VAL A 326 -10.82 12.25 5.08
CA VAL A 326 -10.97 11.96 3.66
C VAL A 326 -10.35 10.61 3.29
N ASP A 327 -11.02 9.86 2.41
CA ASP A 327 -10.46 8.72 1.69
C ASP A 327 -9.73 9.21 0.44
N LEU A 328 -8.40 9.23 0.48
CA LEU A 328 -7.57 9.71 -0.62
C LEU A 328 -7.72 8.86 -1.90
N ALA A 329 -7.87 7.52 -1.75
CA ALA A 329 -8.04 6.61 -2.89
C ALA A 329 -9.40 6.78 -3.60
N ALA A 330 -10.42 7.27 -2.89
CA ALA A 330 -11.75 7.58 -3.43
C ALA A 330 -11.89 9.06 -3.84
N SER A 331 -10.79 9.82 -3.84
CA SER A 331 -10.75 11.27 -4.05
C SER A 331 -10.02 11.67 -5.33
N PHE A 332 -10.10 12.94 -5.68
CA PHE A 332 -9.52 13.48 -6.92
C PHE A 332 -8.63 14.70 -6.61
N MET A 333 -7.54 14.84 -7.35
CA MET A 333 -6.76 16.08 -7.41
C MET A 333 -6.94 16.73 -8.78
N VAL A 334 -7.45 17.96 -8.80
CA VAL A 334 -7.62 18.78 -10.01
C VAL A 334 -6.67 19.94 -9.95
N GLY A 335 -5.80 20.06 -10.93
CA GLY A 335 -4.82 21.13 -11.04
C GLY A 335 -4.53 21.49 -12.49
N ASP A 336 -3.81 22.59 -12.71
CA ASP A 336 -3.42 23.08 -14.04
C ASP A 336 -1.93 22.86 -14.32
N ARG A 337 -1.18 22.28 -13.36
CA ARG A 337 0.27 22.11 -13.46
C ARG A 337 0.71 20.67 -13.15
N TRP A 338 1.89 20.30 -13.66
CA TRP A 338 2.52 19.02 -13.36
C TRP A 338 2.64 18.72 -11.85
N ARG A 339 2.86 19.77 -11.02
CA ARG A 339 3.01 19.63 -9.57
C ARG A 339 1.74 19.12 -8.89
N ASP A 340 0.60 19.41 -9.44
CA ASP A 340 -0.70 18.95 -8.94
C ASP A 340 -0.91 17.47 -9.23
N VAL A 341 -0.60 17.06 -10.45
CA VAL A 341 -0.65 15.66 -10.87
C VAL A 341 0.24 14.80 -9.97
N GLU A 342 1.50 15.21 -9.78
CA GLU A 342 2.43 14.48 -8.92
C GLU A 342 1.97 14.44 -7.44
N ALA A 343 1.44 15.54 -6.90
CA ALA A 343 0.94 15.57 -5.53
C ALA A 343 -0.25 14.62 -5.34
N GLY A 344 -1.18 14.56 -6.29
CA GLY A 344 -2.31 13.63 -6.28
C GLY A 344 -1.86 12.17 -6.43
N TYR A 345 -0.94 11.90 -7.36
CA TYR A 345 -0.36 10.57 -7.55
C TYR A 345 0.33 10.05 -6.28
N ASN A 346 1.11 10.89 -5.61
CA ASN A 346 1.86 10.53 -4.40
C ASN A 346 0.97 10.16 -3.20
N VAL A 347 -0.33 10.49 -3.24
CA VAL A 347 -1.30 10.08 -2.20
C VAL A 347 -2.29 9.03 -2.70
N GLY A 348 -2.15 8.53 -3.93
CA GLY A 348 -3.04 7.54 -4.52
C GLY A 348 -4.42 8.08 -4.92
N SER A 349 -4.58 9.41 -5.05
CA SER A 349 -5.80 10.02 -5.57
C SER A 349 -5.78 10.03 -7.10
N LYS A 350 -6.96 9.99 -7.73
CA LYS A 350 -7.08 10.21 -9.18
C LYS A 350 -6.71 11.64 -9.54
N THR A 351 -6.02 11.83 -10.65
CA THR A 351 -5.46 13.11 -11.04
C THR A 351 -6.07 13.64 -12.35
N ILE A 352 -6.48 14.90 -12.34
CA ILE A 352 -7.08 15.58 -13.49
C ILE A 352 -6.28 16.84 -13.78
N LEU A 353 -5.75 16.94 -15.00
CA LEU A 353 -5.01 18.11 -15.46
C LEU A 353 -5.91 19.00 -16.32
N ILE A 354 -6.10 20.26 -15.90
CA ILE A 354 -6.65 21.31 -16.77
C ILE A 354 -5.50 21.84 -17.62
N ASP A 355 -5.50 21.53 -18.90
CA ASP A 355 -4.36 21.76 -19.78
C ASP A 355 -4.48 23.07 -20.54
N TYR A 356 -3.74 24.08 -20.08
CA TYR A 356 -3.62 25.38 -20.76
C TYR A 356 -2.41 25.50 -21.69
N GLY A 357 -1.62 24.43 -21.86
CA GLY A 357 -0.43 24.43 -22.69
C GLY A 357 0.71 25.31 -22.15
N TYR A 358 0.88 25.37 -20.83
CA TYR A 358 1.97 26.15 -20.22
C TYR A 358 3.36 25.64 -20.66
N SER A 359 4.32 26.55 -20.74
CA SER A 359 5.72 26.23 -21.04
C SER A 359 6.44 25.70 -19.79
N GLU A 360 5.97 24.55 -19.29
CA GLU A 360 6.53 23.83 -18.14
C GLU A 360 6.89 22.38 -18.53
N ARG A 361 7.67 21.71 -17.68
CA ARG A 361 7.90 20.27 -17.86
C ARG A 361 6.59 19.48 -17.73
N PRO A 362 6.41 18.39 -18.46
CA PRO A 362 5.29 17.50 -18.25
C PRO A 362 5.38 16.85 -16.86
N PRO A 363 4.26 16.33 -16.32
CA PRO A 363 4.29 15.48 -15.13
C PRO A 363 5.03 14.17 -15.44
N ASP A 364 5.67 13.59 -14.42
CA ASP A 364 6.39 12.31 -14.53
C ASP A 364 5.39 11.14 -14.69
N HIS A 365 4.19 11.28 -14.09
CA HIS A 365 3.08 10.35 -14.23
C HIS A 365 1.97 10.94 -15.11
N ALA A 366 1.39 10.10 -15.96
CA ALA A 366 0.25 10.54 -16.78
C ALA A 366 -0.96 10.83 -15.89
N PRO A 367 -1.65 11.98 -16.04
CA PRO A 367 -2.90 12.20 -15.32
C PRO A 367 -3.98 11.23 -15.82
N ASP A 368 -4.92 10.85 -14.93
CA ASP A 368 -6.07 10.01 -15.29
C ASP A 368 -6.96 10.67 -16.36
N LEU A 369 -7.00 12.00 -16.37
CA LEU A 369 -7.76 12.76 -17.36
C LEU A 369 -7.08 14.10 -17.67
N ARG A 370 -7.21 14.57 -18.94
CA ARG A 370 -6.90 15.94 -19.37
C ARG A 370 -8.17 16.61 -19.86
N VAL A 371 -8.40 17.85 -19.43
CA VAL A 371 -9.59 18.65 -19.76
C VAL A 371 -9.23 20.11 -19.98
N GLY A 372 -10.17 20.90 -20.52
CA GLY A 372 -10.02 22.34 -20.73
C GLY A 372 -10.56 23.20 -19.57
N SER A 373 -11.33 22.63 -18.65
CA SER A 373 -11.97 23.41 -17.58
C SER A 373 -12.32 22.58 -16.35
N LEU A 374 -12.55 23.25 -15.21
CA LEU A 374 -13.08 22.61 -14.01
C LEU A 374 -14.49 22.02 -14.24
N ARG A 375 -15.30 22.62 -15.10
CA ARG A 375 -16.62 22.12 -15.46
C ARG A 375 -16.51 20.70 -16.08
N GLU A 376 -15.62 20.54 -17.05
CA GLU A 376 -15.37 19.23 -17.69
C GLU A 376 -14.85 18.20 -16.69
N ALA A 377 -13.95 18.63 -15.77
CA ALA A 377 -13.45 17.79 -14.69
C ALA A 377 -14.59 17.29 -13.78
N ALA A 378 -15.46 18.20 -13.33
CA ALA A 378 -16.61 17.88 -12.48
C ALA A 378 -17.58 16.89 -13.17
N ASP A 379 -17.89 17.14 -14.43
CA ASP A 379 -18.75 16.23 -15.22
C ASP A 379 -18.19 14.81 -15.31
N TRP A 380 -16.88 14.70 -15.47
CA TRP A 380 -16.23 13.38 -15.52
C TRP A 380 -16.20 12.72 -14.14
N ILE A 381 -15.87 13.44 -13.07
CA ILE A 381 -15.88 12.93 -11.69
C ILE A 381 -17.26 12.33 -11.37
N ILE A 382 -18.32 13.08 -11.62
CA ILE A 382 -19.70 12.67 -11.34
C ILE A 382 -20.07 11.41 -12.15
N ARG A 383 -19.77 11.38 -13.46
CA ARG A 383 -20.06 10.23 -14.32
C ARG A 383 -19.25 8.98 -13.94
N SER A 384 -18.00 9.16 -13.54
CA SER A 384 -17.11 8.04 -13.17
C SER A 384 -17.55 7.34 -11.89
N THR A 385 -18.21 8.06 -10.98
CA THR A 385 -18.69 7.53 -9.71
C THR A 385 -20.14 7.04 -9.77
N SER A 386 -20.96 7.54 -10.70
CA SER A 386 -22.35 7.06 -10.90
C SER A 386 -22.42 5.65 -11.51
N LYS A 387 -21.40 5.17 -12.20
CA LYS A 387 -21.33 3.82 -12.78
C LYS A 387 -21.08 2.70 -11.76
N GLY A 388 -20.80 3.02 -10.50
CA GLY A 388 -20.58 2.05 -9.42
C GLY A 388 -21.82 1.74 -8.58
N VAL A 389 -22.93 2.39 -8.82
CA VAL A 389 -24.22 2.11 -8.16
C VAL A 389 -25.10 1.37 -9.14
N ASN A 390 -24.96 0.03 -9.21
CA ASN A 390 -26.03 -0.81 -9.75
C ASN A 390 -27.19 -0.77 -8.74
N PRO A 391 -28.39 -0.34 -9.12
CA PRO A 391 -29.54 -0.59 -8.28
C PRO A 391 -29.85 -2.08 -8.34
N SER A 392 -29.75 -2.73 -7.19
CA SER A 392 -30.25 -4.09 -6.92
C SER A 392 -31.75 -4.13 -7.05
#